data_431930661674e9d64111a55612772e87
#
_entry.id   431930661674e9d64111a55612772e87
#
_cell.length_a   1.000
_cell.length_b   1.000
_cell.length_c   1.000
_cell.angle_alpha   90.00
_cell.angle_beta   90.00
_cell.angle_gamma   90.00
#
_symmetry.space_group_name_H-M   'P 1'
#
loop_
_entity.id
_entity.type
_entity.pdbx_description
1 polymer ?
#
loop_
_entity_poly.entity_id
_entity_poly.type
_entity_poly.pdbx_seq_one_letter_code
_entity_poly.pdbx_strand_id
1 'polypeptide(L)'
;MEKTEEKTTNNTVIEEMINAGLGFGHQVSKLHPKMKPYVSKIKDGVQLIDLEITAKKLEEALNFVKQAKKEEKTFLFVSTNPALRGIVKDAAEKTGSFYVIERWIGGILTNFGEIKKRLKYFNELEASVIQPDFNDKYVKKERLQIIKTLERLKLKFGGVKKMEKVPDVIFIVDLEKNSLALKEAIDTKRKIIAITDTNVDPTKIDYMIPANDDAVSSVEYILKQITNSMQ
;
A
#
# COMPACT_ATOMS: atom_id res chain seq x y z
N MET A 1 13.32 36.82 -4.91
CA MET A 1 13.35 35.80 -5.97
C MET A 1 12.86 34.42 -5.45
N GLU A 2 13.31 33.94 -4.30
CA GLU A 2 12.88 32.65 -3.74
C GLU A 2 11.36 32.46 -3.60
N LYS A 3 10.62 33.45 -3.09
CA LYS A 3 9.15 33.35 -2.92
C LYS A 3 8.35 33.25 -4.24
N THR A 4 8.93 33.67 -5.35
CA THR A 4 8.26 33.59 -6.67
C THR A 4 8.50 32.23 -7.31
N GLU A 5 9.67 31.63 -7.10
CA GLU A 5 10.02 30.29 -7.59
C GLU A 5 9.25 29.21 -6.82
N GLU A 6 9.11 29.33 -5.48
CA GLU A 6 8.29 28.41 -4.67
C GLU A 6 6.81 28.42 -5.10
N LYS A 7 6.23 29.60 -5.39
CA LYS A 7 4.84 29.67 -5.87
C LYS A 7 4.65 29.05 -7.25
N THR A 8 5.62 29.19 -8.14
CA THR A 8 5.55 28.60 -9.48
C THR A 8 5.66 27.09 -9.43
N THR A 9 6.56 26.55 -8.60
CA THR A 9 6.74 25.11 -8.40
C THR A 9 5.51 24.47 -7.75
N ASN A 10 4.92 25.12 -6.73
CA ASN A 10 3.68 24.64 -6.09
C ASN A 10 2.49 24.60 -7.07
N ASN A 11 2.36 25.59 -7.96
CA ASN A 11 1.28 25.59 -8.95
C ASN A 11 1.42 24.41 -9.94
N THR A 12 2.64 24.12 -10.39
CA THR A 12 2.89 22.98 -11.30
C THR A 12 2.56 21.64 -10.64
N VAL A 13 2.93 21.46 -9.37
CA VAL A 13 2.61 20.25 -8.60
C VAL A 13 1.10 20.08 -8.43
N ILE A 14 0.38 21.16 -8.12
CA ILE A 14 -1.08 21.13 -7.97
C ILE A 14 -1.75 20.80 -9.33
N GLU A 15 -1.26 21.35 -10.43
CA GLU A 15 -1.78 21.01 -11.77
C GLU A 15 -1.57 19.53 -12.11
N GLU A 16 -0.42 18.96 -11.80
CA GLU A 16 -0.18 17.52 -11.95
C GLU A 16 -1.15 16.69 -11.11
N MET A 17 -1.39 17.08 -9.86
CA MET A 17 -2.35 16.42 -8.96
C MET A 17 -3.78 16.48 -9.50
N ILE A 18 -4.19 17.64 -10.06
CA ILE A 18 -5.51 17.80 -10.69
C ILE A 18 -5.63 16.85 -11.89
N ASN A 19 -4.62 16.84 -12.76
CA ASN A 19 -4.61 15.99 -13.97
C ASN A 19 -4.62 14.50 -13.63
N ALA A 20 -3.96 14.11 -12.53
CA ALA A 20 -3.98 12.74 -12.03
C ALA A 20 -5.28 12.39 -11.28
N GLY A 21 -6.16 13.36 -11.01
CA GLY A 21 -7.46 13.13 -10.38
C GLY A 21 -7.44 12.94 -8.88
N LEU A 22 -6.40 13.42 -8.17
CA LEU A 22 -6.26 13.29 -6.72
C LEU A 22 -7.39 13.98 -5.94
N GLY A 23 -7.94 15.07 -6.51
CA GLY A 23 -8.89 15.93 -5.83
C GLY A 23 -10.33 15.41 -5.74
N PHE A 24 -10.66 14.28 -6.36
CA PHE A 24 -12.02 13.74 -6.35
C PHE A 24 -12.24 12.80 -5.18
N GLY A 25 -13.02 13.18 -4.21
CA GLY A 25 -13.44 12.31 -3.11
C GLY A 25 -14.76 11.59 -3.40
N HIS A 26 -15.33 10.96 -2.38
CA HIS A 26 -16.59 10.24 -2.44
C HIS A 26 -17.80 11.19 -2.43
N GLN A 27 -19.00 10.62 -2.61
CA GLN A 27 -20.26 11.33 -2.47
C GLN A 27 -20.42 11.91 -1.06
N VAL A 28 -21.13 13.03 -0.95
CA VAL A 28 -21.37 13.75 0.32
C VAL A 28 -21.95 12.85 1.41
N SER A 29 -22.80 11.88 1.03
CA SER A 29 -23.40 10.93 1.97
C SER A 29 -22.40 10.01 2.67
N LYS A 30 -21.20 9.85 2.12
CA LYS A 30 -20.14 9.00 2.67
C LYS A 30 -19.08 9.77 3.45
N LEU A 31 -19.25 11.09 3.64
CA LEU A 31 -18.25 11.90 4.34
C LEU A 31 -18.02 11.43 5.77
N HIS A 32 -16.81 11.06 6.09
CA HIS A 32 -16.42 10.88 7.47
C HIS A 32 -16.21 12.25 8.15
N PRO A 33 -16.80 12.52 9.33
CA PRO A 33 -16.76 13.85 9.97
C PRO A 33 -15.35 14.41 10.15
N LYS A 34 -14.38 13.56 10.43
CA LYS A 34 -12.97 13.95 10.66
C LYS A 34 -12.21 14.28 9.37
N MET A 35 -12.76 13.94 8.20
CA MET A 35 -12.20 14.32 6.90
C MET A 35 -12.68 15.69 6.43
N LYS A 36 -13.69 16.27 7.07
CA LYS A 36 -14.23 17.59 6.72
C LYS A 36 -13.17 18.70 6.58
N PRO A 37 -12.12 18.79 7.41
CA PRO A 37 -11.07 19.80 7.26
C PRO A 37 -10.23 19.67 5.97
N TYR A 38 -10.27 18.53 5.31
CA TYR A 38 -9.50 18.21 4.09
C TYR A 38 -10.33 18.34 2.82
N VAL A 39 -11.60 18.71 2.94
CA VAL A 39 -12.52 18.93 1.82
C VAL A 39 -12.62 20.43 1.54
N SER A 40 -12.29 20.85 0.31
CA SER A 40 -12.33 22.26 -0.09
C SER A 40 -13.72 22.73 -0.45
N LYS A 41 -14.46 21.92 -1.24
CA LYS A 41 -15.82 22.23 -1.71
C LYS A 41 -16.56 20.98 -2.14
N ILE A 42 -17.86 21.14 -2.37
CA ILE A 42 -18.72 20.11 -2.95
C ILE A 42 -19.12 20.56 -4.34
N LYS A 43 -19.00 19.68 -5.33
CA LYS A 43 -19.42 19.89 -6.70
C LYS A 43 -20.22 18.68 -7.20
N ASP A 44 -21.41 18.89 -7.70
CA ASP A 44 -22.27 17.85 -8.28
C ASP A 44 -22.52 16.65 -7.34
N GLY A 45 -22.59 16.90 -6.01
CA GLY A 45 -22.77 15.86 -5.01
C GLY A 45 -21.50 15.07 -4.64
N VAL A 46 -20.35 15.45 -5.21
CA VAL A 46 -19.03 14.87 -4.94
C VAL A 46 -18.20 15.86 -4.14
N GLN A 47 -17.45 15.36 -3.17
CA GLN A 47 -16.52 16.15 -2.37
C GLN A 47 -15.23 16.37 -3.13
N LEU A 48 -14.70 17.58 -3.09
CA LEU A 48 -13.38 17.89 -3.63
C LEU A 48 -12.39 18.07 -2.51
N ILE A 49 -11.33 17.28 -2.55
CA ILE A 49 -10.21 17.30 -1.58
C ILE A 49 -9.36 18.54 -1.85
N ASP A 50 -8.87 19.15 -0.78
CA ASP A 50 -7.97 20.31 -0.85
C ASP A 50 -6.56 19.86 -1.23
N LEU A 51 -6.15 20.15 -2.47
CA LEU A 51 -4.87 19.72 -2.99
C LEU A 51 -3.67 20.49 -2.40
N GLU A 52 -3.87 21.68 -1.85
CA GLU A 52 -2.79 22.38 -1.13
C GLU A 52 -2.45 21.64 0.16
N ILE A 53 -3.49 21.14 0.86
CA ILE A 53 -3.30 20.31 2.04
C ILE A 53 -2.70 18.95 1.64
N THR A 54 -3.18 18.35 0.55
CA THR A 54 -2.61 17.11 0.02
C THR A 54 -1.12 17.24 -0.28
N ALA A 55 -0.70 18.33 -0.94
CA ALA A 55 0.70 18.56 -1.27
C ALA A 55 1.58 18.63 0.00
N LYS A 56 1.15 19.38 1.01
CA LYS A 56 1.86 19.47 2.30
C LYS A 56 1.95 18.12 3.01
N LYS A 57 0.84 17.37 3.05
CA LYS A 57 0.81 16.06 3.70
C LYS A 57 1.61 15.00 2.94
N LEU A 58 1.61 15.08 1.63
CA LEU A 58 2.49 14.24 0.80
C LEU A 58 3.96 14.55 1.09
N GLU A 59 4.36 15.82 1.15
CA GLU A 59 5.73 16.22 1.46
C GLU A 59 6.17 15.71 2.85
N GLU A 60 5.31 15.83 3.89
CA GLU A 60 5.57 15.26 5.22
C GLU A 60 5.83 13.74 5.13
N ALA A 61 4.99 13.02 4.37
CA ALA A 61 5.13 11.58 4.16
C ALA A 61 6.43 11.24 3.40
N LEU A 62 6.78 11.98 2.35
CA LEU A 62 8.00 11.79 1.57
C LEU A 62 9.27 12.01 2.40
N ASN A 63 9.27 13.04 3.26
CA ASN A 63 10.39 13.31 4.16
C ASN A 63 10.57 12.17 5.17
N PHE A 64 9.48 11.64 5.72
CA PHE A 64 9.54 10.46 6.59
C PHE A 64 10.06 9.22 5.83
N VAL A 65 9.58 8.98 4.61
CA VAL A 65 10.02 7.84 3.77
C VAL A 65 11.52 7.90 3.52
N LYS A 66 12.05 9.09 3.15
CA LYS A 66 13.50 9.31 2.96
C LYS A 66 14.30 8.99 4.23
N GLN A 67 13.82 9.45 5.38
CA GLN A 67 14.45 9.16 6.66
C GLN A 67 14.39 7.66 7.00
N ALA A 68 13.22 7.04 6.89
CA ALA A 68 13.02 5.64 7.17
C ALA A 68 13.88 4.73 6.26
N LYS A 69 14.09 5.13 5.00
CA LYS A 69 14.99 4.42 4.07
C LYS A 69 16.45 4.53 4.50
N LYS A 70 16.90 5.72 4.92
CA LYS A 70 18.27 5.90 5.47
C LYS A 70 18.51 5.07 6.73
N GLU A 71 17.46 4.84 7.52
CA GLU A 71 17.49 3.99 8.71
C GLU A 71 17.31 2.49 8.39
N GLU A 72 17.35 2.10 7.13
CA GLU A 72 17.15 0.73 6.63
C GLU A 72 15.85 0.06 7.12
N LYS A 73 14.80 0.85 7.37
CA LYS A 73 13.50 0.33 7.75
C LYS A 73 12.85 -0.44 6.61
N THR A 74 12.14 -1.49 6.98
CA THR A 74 11.44 -2.35 6.03
C THR A 74 10.01 -1.85 5.80
N PHE A 75 9.58 -1.87 4.54
CA PHE A 75 8.25 -1.40 4.10
C PHE A 75 7.38 -2.55 3.62
N LEU A 76 6.07 -2.44 3.90
CA LEU A 76 5.04 -3.31 3.34
C LEU A 76 3.96 -2.46 2.67
N PHE A 77 3.77 -2.67 1.37
CA PHE A 77 2.70 -2.05 0.60
C PHE A 77 1.46 -2.94 0.60
N VAL A 78 0.29 -2.35 0.88
CA VAL A 78 -0.97 -3.07 1.00
C VAL A 78 -2.03 -2.43 0.13
N SER A 79 -2.58 -3.20 -0.81
CA SER A 79 -3.77 -2.84 -1.57
C SER A 79 -4.45 -4.10 -2.09
N THR A 80 -5.66 -4.37 -1.63
CA THR A 80 -6.44 -5.52 -2.10
C THR A 80 -7.39 -5.18 -3.25
N ASN A 81 -7.36 -3.93 -3.73
CA ASN A 81 -8.15 -3.50 -4.88
C ASN A 81 -7.59 -4.08 -6.18
N PRO A 82 -8.36 -4.88 -6.95
CA PRO A 82 -7.88 -5.49 -8.19
C PRO A 82 -7.32 -4.52 -9.22
N ALA A 83 -7.90 -3.30 -9.31
CA ALA A 83 -7.46 -2.29 -10.27
C ALA A 83 -6.06 -1.73 -9.95
N LEU A 84 -5.65 -1.76 -8.68
CA LEU A 84 -4.40 -1.18 -8.18
C LEU A 84 -3.27 -2.20 -8.02
N ARG A 85 -3.55 -3.50 -8.17
CA ARG A 85 -2.58 -4.58 -7.91
C ARG A 85 -1.26 -4.41 -8.66
N GLY A 86 -1.34 -4.10 -9.96
CA GLY A 86 -0.18 -3.96 -10.82
C GLY A 86 0.74 -2.84 -10.34
N ILE A 87 0.19 -1.64 -10.18
CA ILE A 87 0.97 -0.46 -9.81
C ILE A 87 1.57 -0.55 -8.39
N VAL A 88 0.83 -1.15 -7.44
CA VAL A 88 1.34 -1.36 -6.07
C VAL A 88 2.44 -2.41 -6.03
N LYS A 89 2.30 -3.50 -6.79
CA LYS A 89 3.33 -4.51 -6.95
C LYS A 89 4.60 -3.92 -7.54
N ASP A 90 4.47 -3.20 -8.66
CA ASP A 90 5.60 -2.59 -9.36
C ASP A 90 6.35 -1.58 -8.47
N ALA A 91 5.62 -0.76 -7.70
CA ALA A 91 6.20 0.17 -6.75
C ALA A 91 6.99 -0.55 -5.64
N ALA A 92 6.42 -1.62 -5.08
CA ALA A 92 7.08 -2.40 -4.04
C ALA A 92 8.33 -3.13 -4.57
N GLU A 93 8.27 -3.73 -5.76
CA GLU A 93 9.41 -4.41 -6.38
C GLU A 93 10.54 -3.45 -6.73
N LYS A 94 10.24 -2.26 -7.26
CA LYS A 94 11.23 -1.20 -7.56
C LYS A 94 11.99 -0.71 -6.31
N THR A 95 11.33 -0.73 -5.15
CA THR A 95 11.92 -0.26 -3.89
C THR A 95 12.51 -1.36 -3.03
N GLY A 96 12.41 -2.63 -3.48
CA GLY A 96 12.81 -3.80 -2.70
C GLY A 96 11.96 -4.03 -1.45
N SER A 97 10.71 -3.55 -1.48
CA SER A 97 9.75 -3.64 -0.38
C SER A 97 8.85 -4.87 -0.49
N PHE A 98 8.19 -5.23 0.61
CA PHE A 98 7.18 -6.28 0.61
C PHE A 98 5.82 -5.76 0.12
N TYR A 99 4.95 -6.66 -0.33
CA TYR A 99 3.59 -6.28 -0.74
C TYR A 99 2.54 -7.35 -0.46
N VAL A 100 1.30 -6.90 -0.25
CA VAL A 100 0.08 -7.73 -0.19
C VAL A 100 -0.95 -7.10 -1.12
N ILE A 101 -1.29 -7.78 -2.22
CA ILE A 101 -2.15 -7.25 -3.29
C ILE A 101 -3.40 -8.08 -3.57
N GLU A 102 -3.50 -9.30 -3.06
CA GLU A 102 -4.66 -10.16 -3.30
C GLU A 102 -5.67 -10.09 -2.16
N ARG A 103 -5.27 -10.55 -1.01
CA ARG A 103 -6.08 -10.56 0.20
C ARG A 103 -5.20 -10.46 1.42
N TRP A 104 -5.56 -9.57 2.34
CA TRP A 104 -4.92 -9.55 3.65
C TRP A 104 -5.19 -10.83 4.42
N ILE A 105 -4.16 -11.44 4.94
CA ILE A 105 -4.26 -12.63 5.78
C ILE A 105 -4.10 -12.18 7.22
N GLY A 106 -5.15 -12.39 8.02
CA GLY A 106 -5.10 -12.05 9.44
C GLY A 106 -3.90 -12.70 10.14
N GLY A 107 -3.21 -11.89 10.94
CA GLY A 107 -2.01 -12.31 11.67
C GLY A 107 -0.68 -12.00 10.97
N ILE A 108 -0.68 -11.38 9.79
CA ILE A 108 0.58 -10.99 9.12
C ILE A 108 1.45 -10.11 10.03
N LEU A 109 0.86 -9.21 10.79
CA LEU A 109 1.58 -8.37 11.74
C LEU A 109 1.46 -8.87 13.17
N THR A 110 0.26 -9.26 13.60
CA THR A 110 -0.05 -9.62 14.99
C THR A 110 0.37 -11.04 15.38
N ASN A 111 0.44 -11.97 14.43
CA ASN A 111 0.83 -13.37 14.66
C ASN A 111 1.90 -13.85 13.67
N PHE A 112 2.95 -13.04 13.53
CA PHE A 112 3.99 -13.29 12.54
C PHE A 112 4.69 -14.65 12.72
N GLY A 113 4.76 -15.18 13.94
CA GLY A 113 5.34 -16.49 14.20
C GLY A 113 4.65 -17.63 13.40
N GLU A 114 3.32 -17.62 13.33
CA GLU A 114 2.57 -18.59 12.52
C GLU A 114 2.68 -18.31 11.02
N ILE A 115 2.72 -17.05 10.65
CA ILE A 115 2.99 -16.68 9.25
C ILE A 115 4.36 -17.19 8.81
N LYS A 116 5.40 -17.01 9.63
CA LYS A 116 6.76 -17.50 9.32
C LYS A 116 6.80 -19.01 9.09
N LYS A 117 6.06 -19.80 9.86
CA LYS A 117 5.93 -21.26 9.62
C LYS A 117 5.33 -21.54 8.24
N ARG A 118 4.30 -20.79 7.85
CA ARG A 118 3.66 -20.93 6.53
C ARG A 118 4.58 -20.47 5.39
N LEU A 119 5.36 -19.40 5.58
CA LEU A 119 6.37 -18.97 4.61
C LEU A 119 7.47 -20.03 4.44
N LYS A 120 7.92 -20.65 5.52
CA LYS A 120 8.87 -21.75 5.48
C LYS A 120 8.31 -22.92 4.67
N TYR A 121 7.09 -23.38 4.98
CA TYR A 121 6.40 -24.40 4.20
C TYR A 121 6.28 -24.04 2.72
N PHE A 122 5.94 -22.80 2.40
CA PHE A 122 5.86 -22.31 1.02
C PHE A 122 7.22 -22.43 0.30
N ASN A 123 8.31 -22.02 0.94
CA ASN A 123 9.66 -22.13 0.39
C ASN A 123 10.09 -23.57 0.18
N GLU A 124 9.81 -24.45 1.15
CA GLU A 124 10.11 -25.88 1.06
C GLU A 124 9.32 -26.55 -0.06
N LEU A 125 8.02 -26.22 -0.20
CA LEU A 125 7.17 -26.77 -1.26
C LEU A 125 7.64 -26.32 -2.64
N GLU A 126 7.98 -25.03 -2.79
CA GLU A 126 8.51 -24.51 -4.05
C GLU A 126 9.85 -25.16 -4.42
N ALA A 127 10.74 -25.33 -3.44
CA ALA A 127 12.01 -26.03 -3.64
C ALA A 127 11.80 -27.49 -4.05
N SER A 128 10.81 -28.17 -3.47
CA SER A 128 10.52 -29.58 -3.80
C SER A 128 10.02 -29.78 -5.23
N VAL A 129 9.24 -28.82 -5.76
CA VAL A 129 8.72 -28.89 -7.14
C VAL A 129 9.81 -28.71 -8.20
N ILE A 130 10.89 -28.02 -7.85
CA ILE A 130 12.04 -27.77 -8.76
C ILE A 130 13.00 -28.96 -8.80
N GLN A 131 12.92 -29.89 -7.84
CA GLN A 131 13.83 -31.05 -7.80
C GLN A 131 13.64 -31.95 -9.02
N PRO A 132 14.73 -32.51 -9.60
CA PRO A 132 14.64 -33.41 -10.77
C PRO A 132 13.80 -34.67 -10.52
N ASP A 133 13.80 -35.18 -9.29
CA ASP A 133 13.09 -36.38 -8.85
C ASP A 133 11.61 -36.16 -8.49
N PHE A 134 11.11 -34.94 -8.60
CA PHE A 134 9.72 -34.61 -8.27
C PHE A 134 8.71 -35.46 -9.02
N ASN A 135 8.99 -35.78 -10.29
CA ASN A 135 8.12 -36.56 -11.12
C ASN A 135 8.08 -38.05 -10.73
N ASP A 136 9.17 -38.57 -10.18
CA ASP A 136 9.32 -39.96 -9.79
C ASP A 136 8.80 -40.21 -8.36
N LYS A 137 8.87 -39.17 -7.52
CA LYS A 137 8.51 -39.23 -6.09
C LYS A 137 7.01 -39.17 -5.84
N TYR A 138 6.23 -38.52 -6.71
CA TYR A 138 4.81 -38.33 -6.54
C TYR A 138 4.00 -38.80 -7.73
N VAL A 139 2.85 -39.47 -7.46
CA VAL A 139 1.92 -39.87 -8.52
C VAL A 139 1.22 -38.65 -9.12
N LYS A 140 0.75 -38.76 -10.36
CA LYS A 140 0.17 -37.63 -11.14
C LYS A 140 -0.88 -36.81 -10.37
N LYS A 141 -1.75 -37.46 -9.59
CA LYS A 141 -2.79 -36.80 -8.77
C LYS A 141 -2.18 -35.92 -7.67
N GLU A 142 -1.18 -36.45 -6.97
CA GLU A 142 -0.47 -35.71 -5.91
C GLU A 142 0.29 -34.51 -6.46
N ARG A 143 1.01 -34.68 -7.57
CA ARG A 143 1.69 -33.56 -8.26
C ARG A 143 0.75 -32.41 -8.58
N LEU A 144 -0.43 -32.72 -9.16
CA LEU A 144 -1.43 -31.70 -9.45
C LEU A 144 -1.93 -30.98 -8.18
N GLN A 145 -2.07 -31.72 -7.08
CA GLN A 145 -2.50 -31.13 -5.80
C GLN A 145 -1.41 -30.24 -5.19
N ILE A 146 -0.16 -30.67 -5.25
CA ILE A 146 1.01 -29.89 -4.81
C ILE A 146 1.12 -28.60 -5.61
N ILE A 147 1.04 -28.65 -6.95
CA ILE A 147 1.10 -27.49 -7.82
C ILE A 147 -0.03 -26.51 -7.51
N LYS A 148 -1.28 -26.99 -7.39
CA LYS A 148 -2.42 -26.14 -7.00
C LYS A 148 -2.23 -25.47 -5.64
N THR A 149 -1.63 -26.19 -4.69
CA THR A 149 -1.34 -25.64 -3.35
C THR A 149 -0.27 -24.57 -3.44
N LEU A 150 0.79 -24.82 -4.22
CA LEU A 150 1.87 -23.84 -4.47
C LEU A 150 1.34 -22.57 -5.12
N GLU A 151 0.49 -22.66 -6.13
CA GLU A 151 -0.16 -21.52 -6.79
C GLU A 151 -0.98 -20.69 -5.78
N ARG A 152 -1.77 -21.33 -4.93
CA ARG A 152 -2.54 -20.65 -3.88
C ARG A 152 -1.64 -19.94 -2.86
N LEU A 153 -0.52 -20.55 -2.48
CA LEU A 153 0.46 -19.95 -1.58
C LEU A 153 1.16 -18.76 -2.25
N LYS A 154 1.52 -18.90 -3.53
CA LYS A 154 2.14 -17.84 -4.33
C LYS A 154 1.26 -16.61 -4.43
N LEU A 155 -0.03 -16.79 -4.70
CA LEU A 155 -1.00 -15.69 -4.71
C LEU A 155 -1.09 -14.99 -3.34
N LYS A 156 -1.12 -15.75 -2.25
CA LYS A 156 -1.32 -15.20 -0.90
C LYS A 156 -0.08 -14.61 -0.27
N PHE A 157 1.08 -15.23 -0.50
CA PHE A 157 2.32 -14.94 0.24
C PHE A 157 3.48 -14.52 -0.67
N GLY A 158 3.29 -14.47 -1.99
CA GLY A 158 4.37 -14.19 -2.93
C GLY A 158 5.11 -12.89 -2.63
N GLY A 159 4.39 -11.82 -2.33
CA GLY A 159 4.98 -10.51 -2.02
C GLY A 159 5.62 -10.40 -0.64
N VAL A 160 5.34 -11.33 0.27
CA VAL A 160 5.92 -11.38 1.63
C VAL A 160 6.83 -12.59 1.84
N LYS A 161 7.13 -13.35 0.78
CA LYS A 161 7.87 -14.61 0.85
C LYS A 161 9.21 -14.50 1.55
N LYS A 162 9.93 -13.39 1.35
CA LYS A 162 11.26 -13.13 1.90
C LYS A 162 11.23 -12.38 3.25
N MET A 163 10.03 -12.21 3.83
CA MET A 163 9.87 -11.46 5.06
C MET A 163 10.34 -12.26 6.27
N GLU A 164 11.37 -11.80 6.96
CA GLU A 164 11.96 -12.46 8.13
C GLU A 164 11.49 -11.87 9.45
N LYS A 165 11.09 -10.59 9.44
CA LYS A 165 10.57 -9.82 10.58
C LYS A 165 9.33 -9.03 10.16
N VAL A 166 8.53 -8.61 11.14
CA VAL A 166 7.39 -7.71 10.90
C VAL A 166 7.91 -6.38 10.36
N PRO A 167 7.36 -5.85 9.26
CA PRO A 167 7.79 -4.60 8.66
C PRO A 167 7.67 -3.42 9.61
N ASP A 168 8.55 -2.43 9.46
CA ASP A 168 8.60 -1.25 10.30
C ASP A 168 7.57 -0.19 9.88
N VAL A 169 7.31 -0.09 8.58
CA VAL A 169 6.40 0.88 7.96
C VAL A 169 5.39 0.15 7.07
N ILE A 170 4.11 0.49 7.23
CA ILE A 170 3.02 -0.06 6.43
C ILE A 170 2.44 1.07 5.58
N PHE A 171 2.47 0.91 4.26
CA PHE A 171 1.83 1.80 3.31
C PHE A 171 0.51 1.17 2.85
N ILE A 172 -0.63 1.82 3.15
CA ILE A 172 -1.96 1.27 2.85
C ILE A 172 -2.63 2.15 1.80
N VAL A 173 -3.09 1.53 0.73
CA VAL A 173 -3.97 2.13 -0.26
C VAL A 173 -5.37 1.55 -0.07
N ASP A 174 -6.40 2.42 -0.09
CA ASP A 174 -7.80 2.03 0.15
C ASP A 174 -8.00 1.44 1.56
N LEU A 175 -8.14 2.32 2.53
CA LEU A 175 -8.28 1.97 3.95
C LEU A 175 -9.56 1.21 4.27
N GLU A 176 -10.65 1.47 3.53
CA GLU A 176 -11.93 0.82 3.76
C GLU A 176 -11.80 -0.69 3.48
N LYS A 177 -11.27 -1.07 2.30
CA LYS A 177 -11.05 -2.47 1.93
C LYS A 177 -9.95 -3.15 2.74
N ASN A 178 -8.97 -2.38 3.26
CA ASN A 178 -7.83 -2.89 4.01
C ASN A 178 -7.92 -2.59 5.52
N SER A 179 -9.13 -2.47 6.07
CA SER A 179 -9.37 -2.13 7.48
C SER A 179 -8.73 -3.11 8.47
N LEU A 180 -8.64 -4.41 8.12
CA LEU A 180 -7.96 -5.40 8.96
C LEU A 180 -6.44 -5.17 8.99
N ALA A 181 -5.82 -4.81 7.86
CA ALA A 181 -4.41 -4.46 7.82
C ALA A 181 -4.11 -3.21 8.66
N LEU A 182 -4.96 -2.19 8.57
CA LEU A 182 -4.89 -0.99 9.40
C LEU A 182 -4.98 -1.34 10.89
N LYS A 183 -5.95 -2.16 11.29
CA LYS A 183 -6.12 -2.59 12.68
C LYS A 183 -4.87 -3.29 13.21
N GLU A 184 -4.34 -4.28 12.47
CA GLU A 184 -3.13 -4.99 12.88
C GLU A 184 -1.90 -4.06 12.95
N ALA A 185 -1.77 -3.09 12.03
CA ALA A 185 -0.69 -2.11 12.05
C ALA A 185 -0.74 -1.23 13.32
N ILE A 186 -1.94 -0.81 13.71
CA ILE A 186 -2.18 -0.06 14.95
C ILE A 186 -1.83 -0.91 16.18
N ASP A 187 -2.35 -2.13 16.25
CA ASP A 187 -2.17 -3.05 17.39
C ASP A 187 -0.69 -3.39 17.58
N THR A 188 0.08 -3.47 16.50
CA THR A 188 1.53 -3.72 16.53
C THR A 188 2.39 -2.45 16.57
N LYS A 189 1.76 -1.28 16.68
CA LYS A 189 2.43 0.04 16.78
C LYS A 189 3.40 0.28 15.61
N ARG A 190 3.04 -0.13 14.40
CA ARG A 190 3.83 0.14 13.20
C ARG A 190 3.55 1.55 12.71
N LYS A 191 4.53 2.16 12.04
CA LYS A 191 4.33 3.43 11.36
C LYS A 191 3.43 3.25 10.14
N ILE A 192 2.39 4.06 10.03
CA ILE A 192 1.37 3.94 9.01
C ILE A 192 1.41 5.15 8.10
N ILE A 193 1.62 4.89 6.81
CA ILE A 193 1.38 5.86 5.74
C ILE A 193 0.14 5.37 5.00
N ALA A 194 -0.81 6.25 4.70
CA ALA A 194 -1.98 5.84 3.94
C ALA A 194 -2.51 6.93 3.02
N ILE A 195 -3.01 6.52 1.86
CA ILE A 195 -3.88 7.34 1.03
C ILE A 195 -5.26 7.31 1.70
N THR A 196 -5.81 8.48 1.97
CA THR A 196 -7.06 8.64 2.73
C THR A 196 -8.07 9.41 1.90
N ASP A 197 -9.10 8.72 1.43
CA ASP A 197 -10.24 9.37 0.81
C ASP A 197 -11.19 9.93 1.89
N THR A 198 -12.22 10.61 1.48
CA THR A 198 -13.17 11.37 2.34
C THR A 198 -14.08 10.50 3.21
N ASN A 199 -14.13 9.17 3.01
CA ASN A 199 -15.00 8.20 3.69
C ASN A 199 -14.38 7.52 4.91
N VAL A 200 -13.11 7.78 5.26
CA VAL A 200 -12.37 7.04 6.30
C VAL A 200 -11.94 7.91 7.48
N ASP A 201 -11.67 7.29 8.65
CA ASP A 201 -11.14 7.98 9.83
C ASP A 201 -9.61 8.13 9.74
N PRO A 202 -9.06 9.36 9.61
CA PRO A 202 -7.62 9.58 9.49
C PRO A 202 -6.86 9.55 10.83
N THR A 203 -7.54 9.49 11.96
CA THR A 203 -6.96 9.81 13.29
C THR A 203 -5.85 8.88 13.74
N LYS A 204 -5.82 7.65 13.22
CA LYS A 204 -4.85 6.62 13.64
C LYS A 204 -3.72 6.40 12.63
N ILE A 205 -3.59 7.32 11.68
CA ILE A 205 -2.59 7.25 10.62
C ILE A 205 -1.49 8.27 10.94
N ASP A 206 -0.24 7.82 10.97
CA ASP A 206 0.88 8.71 11.27
C ASP A 206 1.12 9.72 10.14
N TYR A 207 1.06 9.26 8.89
CA TYR A 207 1.28 10.07 7.68
C TYR A 207 0.12 9.83 6.70
N MET A 208 -0.95 10.61 6.87
CA MET A 208 -2.08 10.56 5.96
C MET A 208 -1.84 11.42 4.72
N ILE A 209 -2.27 10.94 3.58
CA ILE A 209 -2.23 11.66 2.31
C ILE A 209 -3.67 11.77 1.81
N PRO A 210 -4.34 12.92 2.01
CA PRO A 210 -5.71 13.10 1.54
C PRO A 210 -5.74 13.05 0.01
N ALA A 211 -6.32 12.03 -0.57
CA ALA A 211 -6.41 11.88 -2.03
C ALA A 211 -7.41 10.80 -2.40
N ASN A 212 -7.82 10.80 -3.67
CA ASN A 212 -8.63 9.75 -4.27
C ASN A 212 -7.88 8.41 -4.26
N ASP A 213 -8.42 7.40 -3.60
CA ASP A 213 -7.84 6.06 -3.50
C ASP A 213 -8.44 5.03 -4.48
N ASP A 214 -9.49 5.41 -5.23
CA ASP A 214 -10.14 4.57 -6.23
C ASP A 214 -9.55 4.75 -7.64
N ALA A 215 -9.09 5.95 -7.99
CA ALA A 215 -8.56 6.25 -9.32
C ALA A 215 -7.11 5.75 -9.46
N VAL A 216 -6.86 4.90 -10.47
CA VAL A 216 -5.53 4.34 -10.75
C VAL A 216 -4.48 5.44 -10.94
N SER A 217 -4.81 6.51 -11.71
CA SER A 217 -3.89 7.63 -11.96
C SER A 217 -3.50 8.40 -10.70
N SER A 218 -4.44 8.57 -9.76
CA SER A 218 -4.20 9.22 -8.47
C SER A 218 -3.22 8.42 -7.62
N VAL A 219 -3.49 7.12 -7.48
CA VAL A 219 -2.64 6.22 -6.69
C VAL A 219 -1.27 6.06 -7.34
N GLU A 220 -1.19 5.95 -8.67
CA GLU A 220 0.07 5.87 -9.42
C GLU A 220 0.94 7.11 -9.21
N TYR A 221 0.34 8.31 -9.24
CA TYR A 221 1.06 9.56 -8.96
C TYR A 221 1.71 9.53 -7.58
N ILE A 222 0.96 9.18 -6.53
CA ILE A 222 1.46 9.12 -5.16
C ILE A 222 2.55 8.04 -5.01
N LEU A 223 2.30 6.84 -5.56
CA LEU A 223 3.28 5.75 -5.51
C LEU A 223 4.58 6.10 -6.23
N LYS A 224 4.53 6.83 -7.35
CA LYS A 224 5.70 7.32 -8.06
C LYS A 224 6.52 8.28 -7.19
N GLN A 225 5.89 9.22 -6.50
CA GLN A 225 6.56 10.14 -5.58
C GLN A 225 7.22 9.39 -4.41
N ILE A 226 6.49 8.44 -3.79
CA ILE A 226 7.02 7.58 -2.72
C ILE A 226 8.22 6.76 -3.23
N THR A 227 8.09 6.11 -4.38
CA THR A 227 9.15 5.27 -4.97
C THR A 227 10.41 6.08 -5.26
N ASN A 228 10.27 7.29 -5.84
CA ASN A 228 11.39 8.19 -6.10
C ASN A 228 12.10 8.64 -4.81
N SER A 229 11.33 8.75 -3.71
CA SER A 229 11.89 9.15 -2.41
C SER A 229 12.62 8.02 -1.68
N MET A 230 12.46 6.77 -2.14
CA MET A 230 13.13 5.58 -1.60
C MET A 230 14.40 5.20 -2.36
N GLN A 231 14.64 5.80 -3.53
CA GLN A 231 15.85 5.64 -4.33
C GLN A 231 16.94 6.60 -3.87
#